data_c77065d3732a75c421554841f7f65790
#
_entry.id   c77065d3732a75c421554841f7f65790
#
_cell.length_a   1.000
_cell.length_b   1.000
_cell.length_c   1.000
_cell.angle_alpha   90.00
_cell.angle_beta   90.00
_cell.angle_gamma   90.00
#
_symmetry.space_group_name_H-M   'P 1'
#
loop_
_entity.id
_entity.type
_entity.pdbx_description
1 polymer ?
#
loop_
_entity_poly.entity_id
_entity_poly.type
_entity_poly.pdbx_seq_one_letter_code
_entity_poly.pdbx_strand_id
1 'polypeptide(L)'
;MFANNEIGTIQPIKEIGEIAHEHGILFHTDAVQAFGQLPINVDECHIDMLSASGHKFNGPKGIGIMYIRTGVKIRSFIHGGAQERKRRAGTENVPGIVGIGTAAK
;
A
#
# COMPACT_ATOMS: atom_id res chain seq x y z
N MET A 1 7.53 -8.22 -0.78
CA MET A 1 6.37 -8.19 -1.71
C MET A 1 5.30 -9.17 -1.24
N PHE A 2 4.04 -8.95 -1.57
CA PHE A 2 2.93 -9.85 -1.25
C PHE A 2 2.88 -11.05 -2.20
N ALA A 3 2.95 -10.77 -3.49
CA ALA A 3 2.95 -11.77 -4.56
C ALA A 3 3.98 -11.40 -5.64
N ASN A 4 4.55 -12.41 -6.28
CA ASN A 4 5.52 -12.23 -7.36
C ASN A 4 4.85 -12.46 -8.72
N ASN A 5 5.07 -11.53 -9.65
CA ASN A 5 4.45 -11.59 -10.98
C ASN A 5 5.16 -12.50 -11.99
N GLU A 6 6.40 -12.92 -11.72
CA GLU A 6 7.16 -13.76 -12.65
C GLU A 6 6.89 -15.25 -12.43
N ILE A 7 6.91 -15.68 -11.16
CA ILE A 7 6.76 -17.09 -10.79
C ILE A 7 5.44 -17.40 -10.09
N GLY A 8 4.59 -16.39 -9.84
CA GLY A 8 3.27 -16.57 -9.24
C GLY A 8 3.26 -16.92 -7.76
N THR A 9 4.39 -16.83 -7.07
CA THR A 9 4.46 -17.13 -5.64
C THR A 9 3.71 -16.08 -4.81
N ILE A 10 2.84 -16.53 -3.91
CA ILE A 10 2.20 -15.72 -2.87
C ILE A 10 2.94 -15.97 -1.57
N GLN A 11 3.36 -14.89 -0.91
CA GLN A 11 4.09 -15.00 0.36
C GLN A 11 3.14 -15.29 1.53
N PRO A 12 3.59 -15.94 2.60
CA PRO A 12 2.81 -16.20 3.81
C PRO A 12 2.67 -14.91 4.65
N ILE A 13 1.96 -13.91 4.10
CA ILE A 13 1.88 -12.56 4.63
C ILE A 13 1.27 -12.51 6.04
N LYS A 14 0.28 -13.37 6.30
CA LYS A 14 -0.37 -13.43 7.61
C LYS A 14 0.63 -13.90 8.67
N GLU A 15 1.32 -14.98 8.43
CA GLU A 15 2.31 -15.56 9.34
C GLU A 15 3.48 -14.59 9.57
N ILE A 16 3.94 -13.91 8.52
CA ILE A 16 4.98 -12.88 8.63
C ILE A 16 4.49 -11.71 9.49
N GLY A 17 3.26 -11.25 9.26
CA GLY A 17 2.66 -10.18 10.02
C GLY A 17 2.45 -10.53 11.50
N GLU A 18 2.01 -11.76 11.79
CA GLU A 18 1.88 -12.28 13.16
C GLU A 18 3.23 -12.23 13.89
N ILE A 19 4.29 -12.76 13.28
CA ILE A 19 5.65 -12.75 13.86
C ILE A 19 6.14 -11.31 14.08
N ALA A 20 5.97 -10.43 13.11
CA ALA A 20 6.37 -9.02 13.24
C ALA A 20 5.63 -8.34 14.39
N HIS A 21 4.32 -8.56 14.48
CA HIS A 21 3.46 -8.00 15.53
C HIS A 21 3.86 -8.49 16.93
N GLU A 22 4.09 -9.79 17.11
CA GLU A 22 4.56 -10.37 18.38
C GLU A 22 5.88 -9.76 18.87
N HIS A 23 6.74 -9.33 17.93
CA HIS A 23 8.03 -8.69 18.24
C HIS A 23 7.96 -7.15 18.27
N GLY A 24 6.78 -6.55 18.11
CA GLY A 24 6.60 -5.09 18.08
C GLY A 24 7.28 -4.41 16.89
N ILE A 25 7.45 -5.13 15.79
CA ILE A 25 8.09 -4.65 14.55
C ILE A 25 7.02 -4.22 13.56
N LEU A 26 7.16 -3.01 13.01
CA LEU A 26 6.25 -2.53 11.95
C LEU A 26 6.42 -3.36 10.67
N PHE A 27 5.29 -3.80 10.12
CA PHE A 27 5.27 -4.61 8.90
C PHE A 27 4.75 -3.82 7.71
N HIS A 28 5.60 -3.68 6.68
CA HIS A 28 5.22 -3.15 5.38
C HIS A 28 5.29 -4.24 4.31
N THR A 29 4.28 -4.28 3.44
CA THR A 29 4.32 -5.13 2.25
C THR A 29 4.08 -4.33 0.98
N ASP A 30 4.85 -4.62 -0.06
CA ASP A 30 4.55 -4.22 -1.42
C ASP A 30 3.47 -5.17 -1.97
N ALA A 31 2.27 -4.65 -2.16
CA ALA A 31 1.12 -5.39 -2.67
C ALA A 31 0.77 -5.02 -4.12
N VAL A 32 1.71 -4.43 -4.87
CA VAL A 32 1.49 -3.98 -6.26
C VAL A 32 0.93 -5.11 -7.13
N GLN A 33 1.35 -6.34 -6.93
CA GLN A 33 0.88 -7.49 -7.70
C GLN A 33 -0.29 -8.26 -7.06
N ALA A 34 -0.68 -7.88 -5.84
CA ALA A 34 -1.73 -8.56 -5.10
C ALA A 34 -3.03 -7.75 -5.00
N PHE A 35 -2.90 -6.42 -4.87
CA PHE A 35 -4.05 -5.52 -4.69
C PHE A 35 -5.00 -5.59 -5.88
N GLY A 36 -6.29 -5.83 -5.61
CA GLY A 36 -7.31 -6.02 -6.65
C GLY A 36 -7.31 -7.42 -7.29
N GLN A 37 -6.32 -8.28 -6.98
CA GLN A 37 -6.23 -9.66 -7.50
C GLN A 37 -6.46 -10.69 -6.39
N LEU A 38 -6.04 -10.39 -5.17
CA LEU A 38 -6.16 -11.25 -4.00
C LEU A 38 -6.91 -10.52 -2.88
N PRO A 39 -7.67 -11.22 -2.05
CA PRO A 39 -8.26 -10.61 -0.87
C PRO A 39 -7.17 -10.19 0.11
N ILE A 40 -7.19 -8.94 0.54
CA ILE A 40 -6.24 -8.39 1.51
C ILE A 40 -7.02 -7.79 2.67
N ASN A 41 -6.83 -8.35 3.87
CA ASN A 41 -7.30 -7.76 5.11
C ASN A 41 -6.10 -7.32 5.94
N VAL A 42 -5.91 -6.01 6.06
CA VAL A 42 -4.75 -5.42 6.74
C VAL A 42 -4.75 -5.70 8.24
N ASP A 43 -5.92 -5.91 8.84
CA ASP A 43 -6.03 -6.21 10.28
C ASP A 43 -5.69 -7.67 10.56
N GLU A 44 -6.27 -8.61 9.80
CA GLU A 44 -5.98 -10.04 9.94
C GLU A 44 -4.53 -10.41 9.61
N CYS A 45 -3.89 -9.64 8.74
CA CYS A 45 -2.49 -9.85 8.34
C CYS A 45 -1.51 -8.98 9.15
N HIS A 46 -1.95 -8.23 10.14
CA HIS A 46 -1.12 -7.32 10.94
C HIS A 46 -0.25 -6.37 10.08
N ILE A 47 -0.78 -5.93 8.94
CA ILE A 47 -0.08 -5.03 8.02
C ILE A 47 -0.18 -3.60 8.55
N ASP A 48 0.95 -2.96 8.81
CA ASP A 48 1.01 -1.56 9.23
C ASP A 48 1.10 -0.60 8.06
N MET A 49 1.73 -1.01 6.98
CA MET A 49 1.84 -0.24 5.75
C MET A 49 1.75 -1.15 4.52
N LEU A 50 1.12 -0.64 3.46
CA LEU A 50 0.97 -1.36 2.21
C LEU A 50 1.09 -0.39 1.03
N SER A 51 1.82 -0.77 0.00
CA SER A 51 1.88 -0.03 -1.25
C SER A 51 1.23 -0.78 -2.40
N ALA A 52 0.50 -0.05 -3.27
CA ALA A 52 -0.09 -0.59 -4.48
C ALA A 52 -0.06 0.43 -5.62
N SER A 53 -0.21 -0.04 -6.86
CA SER A 53 -0.14 0.78 -8.08
C SER A 53 -1.39 0.60 -8.92
N GLY A 54 -2.02 1.71 -9.30
CA GLY A 54 -3.31 1.72 -9.99
C GLY A 54 -3.34 0.90 -11.28
N HIS A 55 -2.29 0.98 -12.08
CA HIS A 55 -2.22 0.27 -13.37
C HIS A 55 -2.17 -1.26 -13.26
N LYS A 56 -2.03 -1.82 -12.08
CA LYS A 56 -2.02 -3.27 -11.84
C LYS A 56 -3.42 -3.85 -11.58
N PHE A 57 -4.41 -3.00 -11.31
CA PHE A 57 -5.81 -3.39 -11.13
C PHE A 57 -6.77 -2.48 -11.93
N ASN A 58 -6.46 -2.27 -13.20
CA ASN A 58 -7.26 -1.52 -14.18
C ASN A 58 -7.41 -0.02 -13.91
N GLY A 59 -6.62 0.54 -13.01
CA GLY A 59 -6.55 1.98 -12.76
C GLY A 59 -5.56 2.70 -13.69
N PRO A 60 -5.48 4.04 -13.61
CA PRO A 60 -4.57 4.84 -14.41
C PRO A 60 -3.10 4.53 -14.09
N LYS A 61 -2.22 4.73 -15.08
CA LYS A 61 -0.77 4.82 -14.88
C LYS A 61 -0.41 6.11 -14.13
N GLY A 62 0.71 6.11 -13.42
CA GLY A 62 1.24 7.29 -12.73
C GLY A 62 0.54 7.63 -11.42
N ILE A 63 -0.29 6.72 -10.90
CA ILE A 63 -0.94 6.84 -9.59
C ILE A 63 -0.78 5.54 -8.79
N GLY A 64 -0.52 5.66 -7.51
CA GLY A 64 -0.49 4.56 -6.55
C GLY A 64 -1.04 4.99 -5.20
N ILE A 65 -1.15 4.06 -4.30
CA ILE A 65 -1.58 4.28 -2.93
C ILE A 65 -0.55 3.75 -1.95
N MET A 66 -0.51 4.37 -0.79
CA MET A 66 0.17 3.84 0.38
C MET A 66 -0.80 3.83 1.55
N TYR A 67 -1.19 2.66 2.00
CA TYR A 67 -1.89 2.50 3.26
C TYR A 67 -0.90 2.67 4.41
N ILE A 68 -1.31 3.40 5.43
CA ILE A 68 -0.54 3.60 6.67
C ILE A 68 -1.53 3.47 7.82
N ARG A 69 -1.32 2.48 8.68
CA ARG A 69 -2.16 2.25 9.87
C ARG A 69 -2.17 3.48 10.78
N THR A 70 -3.32 3.77 11.36
CA THR A 70 -3.44 4.86 12.33
C THR A 70 -2.47 4.66 13.49
N GLY A 71 -1.72 5.70 13.83
CA GLY A 71 -0.68 5.64 14.86
C GLY A 71 0.74 5.39 14.32
N VAL A 72 0.90 4.79 13.15
CA VAL A 72 2.22 4.62 12.52
C VAL A 72 2.77 5.96 12.06
N LYS A 73 3.99 6.26 12.49
CA LYS A 73 4.70 7.50 12.15
C LYS A 73 5.70 7.23 11.03
N ILE A 74 5.59 7.99 9.94
CA ILE A 74 6.58 8.00 8.85
C ILE A 74 7.17 9.39 8.70
N ARG A 75 8.39 9.47 8.16
CA ARG A 75 9.00 10.74 7.74
C ARG A 75 8.70 10.98 6.26
N SER A 76 8.38 12.23 5.91
CA SER A 76 8.25 12.62 4.51
C SER A 76 9.59 12.42 3.79
N PHE A 77 9.55 11.82 2.62
CA PHE A 77 10.69 11.68 1.71
C PHE A 77 10.69 12.79 0.65
N ILE A 78 9.49 13.19 0.17
CA ILE A 78 9.32 14.30 -0.77
C ILE A 78 8.90 15.52 0.02
N HIS A 79 9.78 16.50 0.09
CA HIS A 79 9.60 17.74 0.86
C HIS A 79 8.97 18.85 0.02
N GLY A 80 8.22 19.75 0.65
CA GLY A 80 7.56 20.89 0.01
C GLY A 80 6.28 21.29 0.76
N GLY A 81 5.14 21.34 0.08
CA GLY A 81 3.85 21.68 0.66
C GLY A 81 3.32 20.63 1.66
N ALA A 82 2.15 20.93 2.23
CA ALA A 82 1.57 20.13 3.32
C ALA A 82 0.57 19.05 2.83
N GLN A 83 0.61 18.70 1.56
CA GLN A 83 -0.28 17.70 0.98
C GLN A 83 -0.12 16.33 1.66
N GLU A 84 -1.09 15.46 1.48
CA GLU A 84 -1.11 14.11 2.09
C GLU A 84 -0.81 14.14 3.60
N ARG A 85 -1.40 15.12 4.30
CA ARG A 85 -1.21 15.31 5.75
C ARG A 85 0.26 15.51 6.14
N LYS A 86 1.02 16.26 5.33
CA LYS A 86 2.48 16.49 5.46
C LYS A 86 3.35 15.24 5.26
N ARG A 87 2.82 14.19 4.67
CA ARG A 87 3.57 12.96 4.44
C ARG A 87 4.21 12.91 3.05
N ARG A 88 3.62 13.60 2.07
CA ARG A 88 4.12 13.66 0.70
C ARG A 88 3.71 14.99 0.07
N ALA A 89 4.67 15.83 -0.23
CA ALA A 89 4.44 17.11 -0.88
C ALA A 89 4.12 16.96 -2.37
N GLY A 90 3.47 17.97 -2.94
CA GLY A 90 3.08 18.07 -4.33
C GLY A 90 1.56 18.10 -4.50
N THR A 91 1.11 18.86 -5.50
CA THR A 91 -0.32 18.99 -5.83
C THR A 91 -0.92 17.62 -6.10
N GLU A 92 -2.10 17.37 -5.55
CA GLU A 92 -2.81 16.12 -5.71
C GLU A 92 -3.22 15.89 -7.18
N ASN A 93 -2.93 14.71 -7.71
CA ASN A 93 -3.37 14.26 -9.01
C ASN A 93 -4.85 13.82 -8.93
N VAL A 94 -5.77 14.79 -8.84
CA VAL A 94 -7.20 14.51 -8.65
C VAL A 94 -7.77 13.53 -9.68
N PRO A 95 -7.52 13.67 -10.99
CA PRO A 95 -8.00 12.69 -11.97
C PRO A 95 -7.46 11.27 -11.71
N GLY A 96 -6.18 11.15 -11.37
CA GLY A 96 -5.59 9.87 -11.01
C GLY A 96 -6.18 9.26 -9.75
N ILE A 97 -6.43 10.09 -8.72
CA ILE A 97 -7.04 9.67 -7.45
C ILE A 97 -8.46 9.15 -7.68
N VAL A 98 -9.26 9.85 -8.46
CA VAL A 98 -10.62 9.41 -8.82
C VAL A 98 -10.57 8.11 -9.62
N GLY A 99 -9.67 8.01 -10.59
CA GLY A 99 -9.50 6.82 -11.42
C GLY A 99 -9.07 5.59 -10.62
N ILE A 100 -8.08 5.72 -9.72
CA ILE A 100 -7.65 4.60 -8.88
C ILE A 100 -8.73 4.19 -7.87
N GLY A 101 -9.46 5.16 -7.30
CA GLY A 101 -10.57 4.88 -6.40
C GLY A 101 -11.74 4.18 -7.10
N THR A 102 -11.99 4.48 -8.36
CA THR A 102 -12.98 3.78 -9.17
C THR A 102 -12.56 2.34 -9.48
N ALA A 103 -11.28 2.14 -9.80
CA ALA A 103 -10.75 0.82 -10.10
C ALA A 103 -10.69 -0.11 -8.86
N ALA A 104 -10.66 0.46 -7.65
CA ALA A 104 -10.60 -0.28 -6.39
C ALA A 104 -11.97 -0.76 -5.87
N LYS A 105 -13.07 -0.40 -6.53
CA LYS A 105 -14.46 -0.83 -6.23
C LYS A 105 -14.79 -2.17 -6.86
#